data_7eb2517dfa89df5fa82b26f6756ad8ec
#
_entry.id   7eb2517dfa89df5fa82b26f6756ad8ec
#
_cell.length_a   1.000
_cell.length_b   1.000
_cell.length_c   1.000
_cell.angle_alpha   90.00
_cell.angle_beta   90.00
_cell.angle_gamma   90.00
#
_symmetry.space_group_name_H-M   'P 1'
#
loop_
_entity.id
_entity.type
_entity.pdbx_description
1 polymer ?
#
loop_
_entity_poly.entity_id
_entity_poly.type
_entity_poly.pdbx_seq_one_letter_code
_entity_poly.pdbx_strand_id
1 'polypeptide(L)' 'MKSHVNGKLKDGSKCKVVGGTHKGKSGIVRDIKKSKTGHVTITVVQATTGERFKTLARNVVTQD' A
#
# COMPACT_ATOMS: atom_id res chain seq x y z
N MET A 1 -3.89 10.08 16.09
CA MET A 1 -4.31 9.63 15.76
C MET A 1 -4.79 8.86 15.14
N LYS A 2 -4.98 8.50 14.87
CA LYS A 2 -5.50 7.79 14.42
C LYS A 2 -5.51 7.18 13.49
N SER A 3 -5.48 6.90 13.11
CA SER A 3 -5.71 6.34 12.31
C SER A 3 -5.21 5.45 11.52
N HIS A 4 -4.93 4.80 11.24
CA HIS A 4 -4.50 3.74 10.65
C HIS A 4 -5.36 3.14 9.73
N VAL A 5 -6.13 3.74 9.13
CA VAL A 5 -7.18 3.18 8.37
C VAL A 5 -6.78 3.04 6.94
N ASN A 6 -6.88 1.81 6.43
CA ASN A 6 -6.49 1.55 5.06
C ASN A 6 -7.33 2.26 4.04
N GLY A 7 -8.53 2.61 4.38
CA GLY A 7 -9.38 3.35 3.47
C GLY A 7 -8.88 4.73 3.12
N LYS A 8 -7.86 5.19 3.82
CA LYS A 8 -7.28 6.49 3.56
C LYS A 8 -6.12 6.45 2.59
N LEU A 9 -5.79 5.30 2.07
CA LEU A 9 -4.71 5.21 1.10
C LEU A 9 -5.07 6.00 -0.15
N LYS A 10 -4.08 6.68 -0.68
CA LYS A 10 -4.25 7.38 -1.94
C LYS A 10 -2.92 7.46 -2.63
N ASP A 11 -2.97 7.80 -3.93
CA ASP A 11 -1.78 7.91 -4.74
C ASP A 11 -0.81 8.91 -4.11
N GLY A 12 0.40 8.46 -3.91
CA GLY A 12 1.42 9.31 -3.32
C GLY A 12 1.59 9.15 -1.82
N SER A 13 0.72 8.37 -1.17
CA SER A 13 0.84 8.16 0.27
C SER A 13 2.00 7.24 0.59
N LYS A 14 2.68 7.51 1.69
CA LYS A 14 3.69 6.58 2.18
C LYS A 14 2.99 5.43 2.87
N CYS A 15 3.51 4.23 2.68
CA CYS A 15 2.91 3.05 3.28
C CYS A 15 3.97 2.04 3.66
N LYS A 16 3.57 1.14 4.54
CA LYS A 16 4.41 0.02 4.93
C LYS A 16 3.58 -1.25 4.80
N VAL A 17 4.18 -2.28 4.21
CA VAL A 17 3.51 -3.56 4.05
C VAL A 17 3.65 -4.35 5.34
N VAL A 18 2.52 -4.73 5.91
CA VAL A 18 2.51 -5.44 7.18
C VAL A 18 2.02 -6.87 7.06
N GLY A 19 1.68 -7.30 5.86
CA GLY A 19 1.23 -8.67 5.65
C GLY A 19 1.51 -9.13 4.24
N GLY A 20 1.33 -10.43 4.01
CA GLY A 20 1.51 -11.01 2.69
C GLY A 20 2.97 -11.25 2.35
N THR A 21 3.20 -11.52 1.07
CA THR A 21 4.53 -11.89 0.58
C THR A 21 5.55 -10.76 0.75
N HIS A 22 5.09 -9.53 0.67
CA HIS A 22 5.98 -8.36 0.71
C HIS A 22 6.07 -7.73 2.10
N LYS A 23 5.70 -8.48 3.13
CA LYS A 23 5.74 -7.97 4.48
C LYS A 23 7.11 -7.38 4.82
N GLY A 24 7.11 -6.22 5.44
CA GLY A 24 8.34 -5.55 5.83
C GLY A 24 8.83 -4.52 4.85
N LYS A 25 8.28 -4.49 3.65
CA LYS A 25 8.67 -3.50 2.66
C LYS A 25 7.87 -2.23 2.85
N SER A 26 8.40 -1.13 2.35
CA SER A 26 7.71 0.14 2.44
C SER A 26 7.97 0.94 1.18
N GLY A 27 7.15 1.94 0.96
CA GLY A 27 7.30 2.78 -0.21
C GLY A 27 6.13 3.71 -0.39
N ILE A 28 5.93 4.13 -1.64
CA ILE A 28 4.89 5.09 -2.00
C ILE A 28 3.79 4.37 -2.76
N VAL A 29 2.56 4.64 -2.38
CA VAL A 29 1.40 4.05 -3.05
C VAL A 29 1.22 4.66 -4.42
N ARG A 30 1.03 3.80 -5.42
CA ARG A 30 0.68 4.20 -6.77
C ARG A 30 -0.43 3.30 -7.27
N ASP A 31 -1.20 3.76 -8.26
CA ASP A 31 -2.17 2.92 -8.97
C ASP A 31 -3.09 2.12 -8.06
N ILE A 32 -3.94 2.82 -7.37
CA ILE A 32 -4.94 2.15 -6.52
C ILE A 32 -6.06 1.65 -7.42
N LYS A 33 -6.32 0.34 -7.37
CA LYS A 33 -7.38 -0.27 -8.17
C LYS A 33 -8.32 -1.06 -7.29
N LYS A 34 -9.59 -0.90 -7.54
CA LYS A 34 -10.61 -1.63 -6.81
C LYS A 34 -11.23 -2.68 -7.73
N SER A 35 -11.24 -3.93 -7.29
CA SER A 35 -11.81 -5.00 -8.09
C SER A 35 -13.33 -5.07 -7.89
N LYS A 36 -13.99 -5.84 -8.77
CA LYS A 36 -15.43 -6.01 -8.66
C LYS A 36 -15.82 -6.72 -7.38
N THR A 37 -14.94 -7.51 -6.85
CA THR A 37 -15.23 -8.26 -5.62
C THR A 37 -14.99 -7.43 -4.37
N GLY A 38 -14.56 -6.20 -4.52
CA GLY A 38 -14.35 -5.33 -3.37
C GLY A 38 -12.93 -5.30 -2.84
N HIS A 39 -12.04 -6.06 -3.44
CA HIS A 39 -10.63 -6.02 -3.03
C HIS A 39 -9.96 -4.81 -3.65
N VAL A 40 -9.12 -4.17 -2.87
CA VAL A 40 -8.37 -3.02 -3.36
C VAL A 40 -6.91 -3.44 -3.48
N THR A 41 -6.37 -3.26 -4.68
CA THR A 41 -4.98 -3.58 -4.96
C THR A 41 -4.23 -2.29 -5.20
N ILE A 42 -3.03 -2.21 -4.69
CA ILE A 42 -2.19 -1.04 -4.89
C ILE A 42 -0.83 -1.48 -5.41
N THR A 43 -0.17 -0.56 -6.10
CA THR A 43 1.22 -0.74 -6.48
C THR A 43 2.05 0.10 -5.54
N VAL A 44 3.09 -0.50 -4.97
CA VAL A 44 3.99 0.19 -4.07
C VAL A 44 5.34 0.34 -4.75
N VAL A 45 5.87 1.55 -4.74
CA VAL A 45 7.19 1.83 -5.29
C VAL A 45 8.14 2.04 -4.11
N GLN A 46 9.13 1.18 -3.99
CA GLN A 46 10.09 1.29 -2.90
C GLN A 46 10.99 2.49 -3.13
N ALA A 47 11.06 3.35 -2.14
CA ALA A 47 11.83 4.58 -2.26
C ALA A 47 13.33 4.32 -2.38
N THR A 48 13.81 3.25 -1.76
CA THR A 48 15.24 2.98 -1.73
C THR A 48 15.76 2.36 -3.01
N THR A 49 14.98 1.50 -3.63
CA THR A 49 15.42 0.75 -4.81
C THR A 49 14.69 1.13 -6.07
N GLY A 50 13.55 1.78 -5.94
CA GLY A 50 12.71 2.09 -7.09
C GLY A 50 11.91 0.91 -7.60
N GLU A 51 12.01 -0.23 -6.97
CA GLU A 51 11.25 -1.39 -7.38
C GLU A 51 9.78 -1.22 -7.11
N ARG A 52 8.97 -1.80 -7.98
CA ARG A 52 7.52 -1.76 -7.84
C ARG A 52 6.99 -3.15 -7.60
N PHE A 53 5.97 -3.24 -6.76
CA PHE A 53 5.28 -4.51 -6.58
C PHE A 53 3.82 -4.22 -6.26
N LYS A 54 2.97 -5.20 -6.50
CA LYS A 54 1.55 -5.08 -6.20
C LYS A 54 1.24 -5.82 -4.93
N THR A 55 0.34 -5.26 -4.15
CA THR A 55 -0.11 -5.91 -2.93
C THR A 55 -1.53 -5.45 -2.63
N LEU A 56 -2.18 -6.12 -1.72
CA LEU A 56 -3.52 -5.73 -1.32
C LEU A 56 -3.45 -4.54 -0.36
N ALA A 57 -4.40 -3.63 -0.51
CA ALA A 57 -4.43 -2.45 0.36
C ALA A 57 -4.53 -2.83 1.83
N ARG A 58 -5.22 -3.93 2.13
CA ARG A 58 -5.37 -4.36 3.51
C ARG A 58 -4.08 -4.88 4.13
N ASN A 59 -3.08 -5.13 3.29
CA ASN A 59 -1.80 -5.61 3.78
C ASN A 59 -0.82 -4.48 4.07
N VAL A 60 -1.26 -3.25 3.91
CA VAL A 60 -0.39 -2.10 4.15
C VAL A 60 -1.06 -1.13 5.11
N VAL A 61 -0.23 -0.33 5.75
CA VAL A 61 -0.73 0.76 6.59
C VAL A 61 -0.06 2.04 6.12
N THR A 62 -0.77 3.15 6.26
CA THR A 62 -0.19 4.43 5.89
C THR A 62 0.80 4.87 6.96
N GLN A 63 1.86 5.52 6.49
CA GLN A 63 2.86 6.07 7.39
C GLN A 63 2.87 7.58 7.22
N ASP A 64 2.31 8.24 8.15
CA ASP A 64 2.32 9.71 8.10
C ASP A 64 3.37 10.26 9.01
#